data_68d5dab5515bc4006b35b38a7eb49e40
#
_entry.id   68d5dab5515bc4006b35b38a7eb49e40
#
_cell.length_a   1.000
_cell.length_b   1.000
_cell.length_c   1.000
_cell.angle_alpha   90.00
_cell.angle_beta   90.00
_cell.angle_gamma   90.00
#
_symmetry.space_group_name_H-M   'P 1'
#
loop_
_entity.id
_entity.type
_entity.pdbx_description
1 polymer ?
#
loop_
_entity_poly.entity_id
_entity_poly.type
_entity_poly.pdbx_seq_one_letter_code
_entity_poly.pdbx_strand_id
1 'polypeptide(L)'
;MDFTGQVAIVTGSSNGIGAEAALGIARHGGKVVVNFASNQQAGDAIVAQCKALGGDAIAVGADVSEDANCKKLVDAAMDQWGRLDILVNNAGTTKFMAHDDLEGLDKTDFEEIYALNLIAPYQMIKQARPHMKTTGAGSVVNISSVAGVHGIGSSIAYAASKGALNTATLSLARALAHDKIRVNAVCPGFVATDWFRNAFGEEMFQKISAGQKAATPMDQVASAQDITGPILFFASHLSHHVTGQLLVVDGGLLLGMPAGYTQNI
;
A
#
# COMPACT_ATOMS: atom_id res chain seq x y z
N MET A 1 9.55 -14.32 -9.81
CA MET A 1 8.67 -14.55 -8.63
C MET A 1 7.61 -15.54 -9.05
N ASP A 2 7.10 -16.33 -8.13
CA ASP A 2 6.04 -17.30 -8.39
C ASP A 2 5.03 -17.23 -7.22
N PHE A 3 3.77 -16.98 -7.53
CA PHE A 3 2.66 -16.96 -6.58
C PHE A 3 1.63 -18.06 -6.88
N THR A 4 1.98 -19.04 -7.72
CA THR A 4 1.10 -20.15 -8.06
C THR A 4 0.58 -20.85 -6.82
N GLY A 5 -0.74 -20.99 -6.72
CA GLY A 5 -1.42 -21.59 -5.55
C GLY A 5 -1.50 -20.69 -4.32
N GLN A 6 -0.94 -19.47 -4.32
CA GLN A 6 -1.06 -18.51 -3.21
C GLN A 6 -2.27 -17.59 -3.41
N VAL A 7 -2.84 -17.15 -2.30
CA VAL A 7 -4.00 -16.25 -2.25
C VAL A 7 -3.59 -14.96 -1.54
N ALA A 8 -3.90 -13.83 -2.18
CA ALA A 8 -3.63 -12.50 -1.67
C ALA A 8 -4.92 -11.70 -1.47
N ILE A 9 -4.94 -10.87 -0.45
CA ILE A 9 -5.88 -9.75 -0.32
C ILE A 9 -5.09 -8.46 -0.53
N VAL A 10 -5.59 -7.58 -1.43
CA VAL A 10 -5.01 -6.25 -1.63
C VAL A 10 -6.10 -5.21 -1.35
N THR A 11 -5.96 -4.44 -0.26
CA THR A 11 -6.96 -3.43 0.08
C THR A 11 -6.81 -2.19 -0.80
N GLY A 12 -7.95 -1.55 -1.17
CA GLY A 12 -7.95 -0.39 -2.05
C GLY A 12 -7.34 -0.66 -3.42
N SER A 13 -7.60 -1.84 -4.00
CA SER A 13 -6.94 -2.30 -5.22
C SER A 13 -7.75 -2.10 -6.50
N SER A 14 -8.76 -1.24 -6.49
CA SER A 14 -9.49 -0.85 -7.70
C SER A 14 -8.76 0.17 -8.57
N ASN A 15 -7.68 0.79 -8.06
CA ASN A 15 -6.85 1.75 -8.81
C ASN A 15 -5.43 1.88 -8.22
N GLY A 16 -4.58 2.65 -8.88
CA GLY A 16 -3.27 3.08 -8.39
C GLY A 16 -2.33 1.93 -8.00
N ILE A 17 -1.59 2.11 -6.92
CA ILE A 17 -0.58 1.15 -6.42
C ILE A 17 -1.23 -0.20 -6.10
N GLY A 18 -2.41 -0.19 -5.49
CA GLY A 18 -3.12 -1.43 -5.15
C GLY A 18 -3.53 -2.24 -6.37
N ALA A 19 -4.00 -1.58 -7.42
CA ALA A 19 -4.34 -2.24 -8.68
C ALA A 19 -3.10 -2.89 -9.32
N GLU A 20 -2.00 -2.16 -9.44
CA GLU A 20 -0.76 -2.70 -10.00
C GLU A 20 -0.18 -3.84 -9.15
N ALA A 21 -0.31 -3.78 -7.82
CA ALA A 21 0.07 -4.89 -6.94
C ALA A 21 -0.79 -6.14 -7.20
N ALA A 22 -2.11 -5.98 -7.35
CA ALA A 22 -3.03 -7.07 -7.67
C ALA A 22 -2.71 -7.70 -9.03
N LEU A 23 -2.50 -6.87 -10.07
CA LEU A 23 -2.09 -7.31 -11.40
C LEU A 23 -0.72 -8.01 -11.38
N GLY A 24 0.23 -7.49 -10.60
CA GLY A 24 1.55 -8.09 -10.43
C GLY A 24 1.48 -9.49 -9.82
N ILE A 25 0.69 -9.69 -8.77
CA ILE A 25 0.48 -10.99 -8.14
C ILE A 25 -0.19 -11.96 -9.15
N ALA A 26 -1.24 -11.51 -9.83
CA ALA A 26 -1.96 -12.32 -10.82
C ALA A 26 -1.07 -12.74 -11.99
N ARG A 27 -0.23 -11.83 -12.52
CA ARG A 27 0.74 -12.12 -13.59
C ARG A 27 1.72 -13.24 -13.24
N HIS A 28 1.96 -13.47 -11.97
CA HIS A 28 2.83 -14.53 -11.47
C HIS A 28 2.04 -15.74 -10.91
N GLY A 29 0.80 -15.93 -11.35
CA GLY A 29 -0.02 -17.10 -11.05
C GLY A 29 -0.78 -17.06 -9.71
N GLY A 30 -0.75 -15.93 -8.99
CA GLY A 30 -1.48 -15.77 -7.73
C GLY A 30 -2.96 -15.53 -7.90
N LYS A 31 -3.71 -15.75 -6.83
CA LYS A 31 -5.15 -15.48 -6.72
C LYS A 31 -5.37 -14.25 -5.85
N VAL A 32 -6.27 -13.35 -6.25
CA VAL A 32 -6.37 -12.03 -5.61
C VAL A 32 -7.80 -11.66 -5.24
N VAL A 33 -8.02 -11.29 -3.99
CA VAL A 33 -9.20 -10.50 -3.59
C VAL A 33 -8.90 -9.04 -3.90
N VAL A 34 -9.57 -8.49 -4.90
CA VAL A 34 -9.55 -7.08 -5.27
C VAL A 34 -10.58 -6.34 -4.43
N ASN A 35 -10.11 -5.47 -3.54
CA ASN A 35 -10.99 -4.70 -2.67
C ASN A 35 -11.22 -3.28 -3.19
N PHE A 36 -12.45 -2.83 -3.11
CA PHE A 36 -12.89 -1.47 -3.36
C PHE A 36 -13.87 -1.00 -2.26
N ALA A 37 -13.92 0.31 -1.98
CA ALA A 37 -14.90 0.85 -1.02
C ALA A 37 -16.26 1.11 -1.70
N SER A 38 -16.26 1.83 -2.84
CA SER A 38 -17.49 2.29 -3.50
C SER A 38 -17.56 2.03 -5.01
N ASN A 39 -16.44 1.92 -5.71
CA ASN A 39 -16.42 1.77 -7.16
C ASN A 39 -16.29 0.30 -7.59
N GLN A 40 -17.43 -0.37 -7.66
CA GLN A 40 -17.51 -1.78 -8.09
C GLN A 40 -17.00 -1.97 -9.52
N GLN A 41 -17.38 -1.09 -10.44
CA GLN A 41 -16.98 -1.21 -11.85
C GLN A 41 -15.46 -1.21 -12.00
N ALA A 42 -14.75 -0.35 -11.26
CA ALA A 42 -13.29 -0.34 -11.26
C ALA A 42 -12.72 -1.64 -10.67
N GLY A 43 -13.31 -2.16 -9.58
CA GLY A 43 -12.92 -3.46 -9.01
C GLY A 43 -13.09 -4.60 -10.00
N ASP A 44 -14.23 -4.68 -10.68
CA ASP A 44 -14.53 -5.72 -11.68
C ASP A 44 -13.58 -5.64 -12.89
N ALA A 45 -13.19 -4.41 -13.29
CA ALA A 45 -12.22 -4.21 -14.36
C ALA A 45 -10.83 -4.77 -14.00
N ILE A 46 -10.37 -4.58 -12.76
CA ILE A 46 -9.10 -5.16 -12.28
C ILE A 46 -9.20 -6.68 -12.20
N VAL A 47 -10.32 -7.24 -11.75
CA VAL A 47 -10.55 -8.69 -11.75
C VAL A 47 -10.43 -9.28 -13.17
N ALA A 48 -11.05 -8.64 -14.16
CA ALA A 48 -10.97 -9.08 -15.56
C ALA A 48 -9.51 -9.08 -16.06
N GLN A 49 -8.74 -8.03 -15.71
CA GLN A 49 -7.32 -7.95 -16.07
C GLN A 49 -6.47 -9.02 -15.34
N CYS A 50 -6.71 -9.27 -14.05
CA CYS A 50 -6.02 -10.33 -13.31
C CYS A 50 -6.21 -11.70 -13.99
N LYS A 51 -7.44 -12.01 -14.38
CA LYS A 51 -7.76 -13.26 -15.10
C LYS A 51 -7.11 -13.33 -16.47
N ALA A 52 -7.08 -12.23 -17.21
CA ALA A 52 -6.40 -12.15 -18.51
C ALA A 52 -4.88 -12.36 -18.40
N LEU A 53 -4.28 -12.07 -17.25
CA LEU A 53 -2.86 -12.29 -16.95
C LEU A 53 -2.53 -13.71 -16.49
N GLY A 54 -3.52 -14.60 -16.38
CA GLY A 54 -3.33 -16.00 -16.00
C GLY A 54 -3.49 -16.29 -14.50
N GLY A 55 -3.80 -15.28 -13.68
CA GLY A 55 -4.21 -15.47 -12.30
C GLY A 55 -5.71 -15.73 -12.15
N ASP A 56 -6.18 -15.76 -10.90
CA ASP A 56 -7.61 -15.75 -10.59
C ASP A 56 -7.91 -14.57 -9.64
N ALA A 57 -9.11 -14.01 -9.71
CA ALA A 57 -9.48 -12.89 -8.86
C ALA A 57 -10.99 -12.80 -8.62
N ILE A 58 -11.36 -12.22 -7.48
CA ILE A 58 -12.72 -11.78 -7.15
C ILE A 58 -12.71 -10.33 -6.69
N ALA A 59 -13.79 -9.60 -6.96
CA ALA A 59 -13.98 -8.24 -6.46
C ALA A 59 -14.85 -8.26 -5.20
N VAL A 60 -14.45 -7.55 -4.15
CA VAL A 60 -15.19 -7.47 -2.89
C VAL A 60 -15.31 -6.02 -2.42
N GLY A 61 -16.53 -5.51 -2.39
CA GLY A 61 -16.86 -4.18 -1.86
C GLY A 61 -16.83 -4.20 -0.32
N ALA A 62 -15.93 -3.41 0.27
CA ALA A 62 -15.77 -3.31 1.72
C ALA A 62 -14.97 -2.04 2.06
N ASP A 63 -15.49 -1.22 2.97
CA ASP A 63 -14.74 -0.16 3.62
C ASP A 63 -13.96 -0.75 4.79
N VAL A 64 -12.65 -0.84 4.64
CA VAL A 64 -11.77 -1.49 5.62
C VAL A 64 -11.54 -0.67 6.89
N SER A 65 -12.05 0.56 6.99
CA SER A 65 -12.09 1.29 8.25
C SER A 65 -12.97 0.60 9.30
N GLU A 66 -13.91 -0.27 8.85
CA GLU A 66 -14.83 -1.04 9.67
C GLU A 66 -14.33 -2.49 9.87
N ASP A 67 -14.13 -2.93 11.13
CA ASP A 67 -13.61 -4.28 11.46
C ASP A 67 -14.44 -5.43 10.85
N ALA A 68 -15.76 -5.28 10.81
CA ALA A 68 -16.65 -6.26 10.19
C ALA A 68 -16.37 -6.46 8.68
N ASN A 69 -15.98 -5.37 7.99
CA ASN A 69 -15.62 -5.40 6.60
C ASN A 69 -14.23 -6.02 6.37
N CYS A 70 -13.30 -5.85 7.32
CA CYS A 70 -12.02 -6.58 7.29
C CYS A 70 -12.25 -8.09 7.35
N LYS A 71 -13.15 -8.54 8.24
CA LYS A 71 -13.55 -9.95 8.30
C LYS A 71 -14.17 -10.43 7.01
N LYS A 72 -15.10 -9.66 6.40
CA LYS A 72 -15.74 -9.98 5.12
C LYS A 72 -14.73 -10.25 4.01
N LEU A 73 -13.64 -9.47 3.92
CA LEU A 73 -12.59 -9.68 2.94
C LEU A 73 -11.84 -11.00 3.15
N VAL A 74 -11.53 -11.32 4.42
CA VAL A 74 -10.86 -12.56 4.77
C VAL A 74 -11.77 -13.76 4.50
N ASP A 75 -13.05 -13.69 4.93
CA ASP A 75 -14.04 -14.73 4.65
C ASP A 75 -14.16 -14.99 3.16
N ALA A 76 -14.22 -13.95 2.31
CA ALA A 76 -14.30 -14.10 0.86
C ALA A 76 -13.09 -14.86 0.26
N ALA A 77 -11.89 -14.63 0.75
CA ALA A 77 -10.70 -15.37 0.33
C ALA A 77 -10.79 -16.86 0.76
N MET A 78 -11.24 -17.09 1.99
CA MET A 78 -11.39 -18.44 2.56
C MET A 78 -12.50 -19.23 1.87
N ASP A 79 -13.66 -18.61 1.62
CA ASP A 79 -14.80 -19.24 0.94
C ASP A 79 -14.45 -19.61 -0.50
N GLN A 80 -13.69 -18.73 -1.19
CA GLN A 80 -13.35 -18.94 -2.60
C GLN A 80 -12.22 -19.94 -2.82
N TRP A 81 -11.17 -19.93 -1.96
CA TRP A 81 -9.94 -20.69 -2.19
C TRP A 81 -9.41 -21.47 -0.98
N GLY A 82 -10.01 -21.33 0.21
CA GLY A 82 -9.67 -22.09 1.41
C GLY A 82 -8.32 -21.70 2.04
N ARG A 83 -7.70 -20.59 1.65
CA ARG A 83 -6.40 -20.15 2.17
C ARG A 83 -6.17 -18.66 2.04
N LEU A 84 -5.21 -18.14 2.81
CA LEU A 84 -4.72 -16.76 2.71
C LEU A 84 -3.22 -16.74 3.03
N ASP A 85 -2.40 -16.27 2.10
CA ASP A 85 -0.93 -16.24 2.20
C ASP A 85 -0.38 -14.82 2.31
N ILE A 86 -1.00 -13.89 1.58
CA ILE A 86 -0.48 -12.54 1.38
C ILE A 86 -1.55 -11.51 1.71
N LEU A 87 -1.17 -10.49 2.49
CA LEU A 87 -1.99 -9.33 2.74
C LEU A 87 -1.23 -8.07 2.36
N VAL A 88 -1.74 -7.30 1.41
CA VAL A 88 -1.24 -5.96 1.07
C VAL A 88 -2.21 -4.92 1.59
N ASN A 89 -1.84 -4.24 2.67
CA ASN A 89 -2.57 -3.11 3.23
C ASN A 89 -2.21 -1.85 2.45
N ASN A 90 -2.98 -1.55 1.41
CA ASN A 90 -2.75 -0.42 0.52
C ASN A 90 -3.82 0.69 0.68
N ALA A 91 -5.04 0.36 1.10
CA ALA A 91 -6.07 1.37 1.32
C ALA A 91 -5.56 2.49 2.24
N GLY A 92 -5.86 3.73 1.88
CA GLY A 92 -5.43 4.88 2.64
C GLY A 92 -6.16 6.14 2.22
N THR A 93 -6.10 7.17 3.05
CA THR A 93 -6.70 8.48 2.81
C THR A 93 -5.82 9.61 3.34
N THR A 94 -6.12 10.83 2.91
CA THR A 94 -5.53 12.06 3.41
C THR A 94 -6.52 13.21 3.30
N LYS A 95 -6.27 14.27 4.07
CA LYS A 95 -6.73 15.62 3.79
C LYS A 95 -5.49 16.43 3.41
N PHE A 96 -5.50 17.06 2.23
CA PHE A 96 -4.39 17.91 1.82
C PHE A 96 -4.42 19.24 2.59
N MET A 97 -3.37 19.50 3.34
CA MET A 97 -3.24 20.71 4.15
C MET A 97 -1.76 21.10 4.25
N ALA A 98 -1.45 22.37 4.07
CA ALA A 98 -0.09 22.87 4.26
C ALA A 98 0.36 22.64 5.70
N HIS A 99 1.64 22.29 5.91
CA HIS A 99 2.14 21.93 7.23
C HIS A 99 2.25 23.11 8.20
N ASP A 100 2.24 24.35 7.69
CA ASP A 100 2.23 25.60 8.46
C ASP A 100 0.81 26.10 8.77
N ASP A 101 -0.24 25.53 8.17
CA ASP A 101 -1.64 25.79 8.50
C ASP A 101 -2.13 24.83 9.59
N LEU A 102 -1.95 25.22 10.85
CA LEU A 102 -2.35 24.41 12.01
C LEU A 102 -3.86 24.47 12.27
N GLU A 103 -4.56 25.45 11.73
CA GLU A 103 -6.02 25.58 11.88
C GLU A 103 -6.78 24.74 10.82
N GLY A 104 -6.09 24.32 9.77
CA GLY A 104 -6.70 23.59 8.66
C GLY A 104 -7.02 22.11 8.95
N LEU A 105 -6.56 21.57 10.09
CA LEU A 105 -6.83 20.20 10.54
C LEU A 105 -7.49 20.21 11.91
N ASP A 106 -8.53 19.39 12.08
CA ASP A 106 -9.18 19.19 13.35
C ASP A 106 -9.07 17.74 13.86
N LYS A 107 -9.66 17.46 15.01
CA LYS A 107 -9.69 16.13 15.61
C LYS A 107 -10.31 15.08 14.69
N THR A 108 -11.38 15.44 13.98
CA THR A 108 -12.09 14.51 13.09
C THR A 108 -11.22 14.09 11.91
N ASP A 109 -10.46 15.04 11.33
CA ASP A 109 -9.51 14.73 10.27
C ASP A 109 -8.45 13.70 10.72
N PHE A 110 -7.93 13.85 11.93
CA PHE A 110 -7.01 12.86 12.51
C PHE A 110 -7.68 11.51 12.71
N GLU A 111 -8.87 11.46 13.28
CA GLU A 111 -9.61 10.23 13.54
C GLU A 111 -9.89 9.46 12.25
N GLU A 112 -10.38 10.13 11.19
CA GLU A 112 -10.66 9.51 9.89
C GLU A 112 -9.39 9.00 9.19
N ILE A 113 -8.32 9.80 9.19
CA ILE A 113 -7.04 9.41 8.58
C ILE A 113 -6.43 8.22 9.34
N TYR A 114 -6.45 8.22 10.67
CA TYR A 114 -5.92 7.12 11.47
C TYR A 114 -6.77 5.86 11.36
N ALA A 115 -8.09 6.00 11.27
CA ALA A 115 -9.00 4.86 11.08
C ALA A 115 -8.60 4.04 9.85
N LEU A 116 -8.35 4.70 8.71
CA LEU A 116 -8.03 4.01 7.47
C LEU A 116 -6.54 3.67 7.32
N ASN A 117 -5.62 4.59 7.71
CA ASN A 117 -4.20 4.41 7.44
C ASN A 117 -3.46 3.53 8.47
N LEU A 118 -4.01 3.39 9.69
CA LEU A 118 -3.38 2.66 10.78
C LEU A 118 -4.27 1.55 11.35
N ILE A 119 -5.51 1.91 11.75
CA ILE A 119 -6.40 0.97 12.44
C ILE A 119 -6.87 -0.12 11.47
N ALA A 120 -7.25 0.23 10.24
CA ALA A 120 -7.64 -0.74 9.23
C ALA A 120 -6.54 -1.77 8.90
N PRO A 121 -5.27 -1.41 8.64
CA PRO A 121 -4.16 -2.38 8.53
C PRO A 121 -4.04 -3.32 9.73
N TYR A 122 -4.17 -2.81 10.94
CA TYR A 122 -4.15 -3.63 12.15
C TYR A 122 -5.32 -4.62 12.20
N GLN A 123 -6.54 -4.16 11.90
CA GLN A 123 -7.75 -4.99 11.86
C GLN A 123 -7.65 -6.05 10.78
N MET A 124 -7.19 -5.70 9.57
CA MET A 124 -6.95 -6.67 8.49
C MET A 124 -5.97 -7.77 8.93
N ILE A 125 -4.85 -7.39 9.56
CA ILE A 125 -3.85 -8.34 10.07
C ILE A 125 -4.47 -9.23 11.15
N LYS A 126 -5.23 -8.66 12.08
CA LYS A 126 -5.94 -9.39 13.14
C LYS A 126 -6.85 -10.48 12.55
N GLN A 127 -7.65 -10.14 11.54
CA GLN A 127 -8.56 -11.07 10.88
C GLN A 127 -7.81 -12.11 10.01
N ALA A 128 -6.75 -11.71 9.31
CA ALA A 128 -5.98 -12.58 8.42
C ALA A 128 -5.09 -13.59 9.17
N ARG A 129 -4.56 -13.21 10.36
CA ARG A 129 -3.56 -13.97 11.13
C ARG A 129 -3.90 -15.45 11.33
N PRO A 130 -5.12 -15.85 11.77
CA PRO A 130 -5.43 -17.28 11.99
C PRO A 130 -5.24 -18.12 10.73
N HIS A 131 -5.62 -17.58 9.57
CA HIS A 131 -5.55 -18.27 8.29
C HIS A 131 -4.12 -18.26 7.71
N MET A 132 -3.41 -17.14 7.79
CA MET A 132 -2.02 -17.05 7.35
C MET A 132 -1.10 -17.95 8.17
N LYS A 133 -1.35 -18.10 9.47
CA LYS A 133 -0.60 -19.01 10.34
C LYS A 133 -0.66 -20.47 9.87
N THR A 134 -1.80 -20.90 9.32
CA THR A 134 -1.96 -22.30 8.85
C THR A 134 -1.14 -22.59 7.59
N THR A 135 -0.77 -21.56 6.81
CA THR A 135 0.08 -21.74 5.62
C THR A 135 1.56 -21.91 5.96
N GLY A 136 1.98 -21.49 7.17
CA GLY A 136 3.36 -21.54 7.63
C GLY A 136 4.33 -20.59 6.94
N ALA A 137 3.85 -19.67 6.08
CA ALA A 137 4.66 -18.75 5.29
C ALA A 137 3.93 -17.44 4.96
N GLY A 138 3.19 -16.87 5.90
CA GLY A 138 2.42 -15.64 5.69
C GLY A 138 3.27 -14.40 5.40
N SER A 139 2.76 -13.49 4.56
CA SER A 139 3.40 -12.20 4.29
C SER A 139 2.42 -11.04 4.33
N VAL A 140 2.72 -10.04 5.14
CA VAL A 140 2.02 -8.76 5.20
C VAL A 140 2.92 -7.66 4.65
N VAL A 141 2.38 -6.87 3.72
CA VAL A 141 3.03 -5.69 3.14
C VAL A 141 2.15 -4.47 3.40
N ASN A 142 2.64 -3.56 4.23
CA ASN A 142 1.96 -2.29 4.49
C ASN A 142 2.44 -1.22 3.50
N ILE A 143 1.53 -0.53 2.83
CA ILE A 143 1.90 0.63 2.00
C ILE A 143 1.89 1.87 2.89
N SER A 144 3.11 2.22 3.32
CA SER A 144 3.37 3.41 4.11
C SER A 144 3.67 4.61 3.19
N SER A 145 4.63 5.48 3.55
CA SER A 145 5.06 6.63 2.77
C SER A 145 6.39 7.17 3.31
N VAL A 146 7.15 7.87 2.48
CA VAL A 146 8.24 8.76 2.94
C VAL A 146 7.74 9.79 3.97
N ALA A 147 6.46 10.15 3.91
CA ALA A 147 5.82 11.02 4.89
C ALA A 147 5.96 10.49 6.32
N GLY A 148 5.80 9.18 6.52
CA GLY A 148 5.97 8.53 7.82
C GLY A 148 7.43 8.33 8.25
N VAL A 149 8.39 8.63 7.38
CA VAL A 149 9.83 8.55 7.68
C VAL A 149 10.40 9.92 8.01
N HIS A 150 9.97 10.97 7.29
CA HIS A 150 10.55 12.31 7.37
C HIS A 150 9.57 13.43 7.80
N GLY A 151 8.30 13.11 8.06
CA GLY A 151 7.32 14.12 8.48
C GLY A 151 6.93 15.10 7.38
N ILE A 152 7.08 14.73 6.11
CA ILE A 152 6.65 15.53 4.93
C ILE A 152 5.33 14.97 4.38
N GLY A 153 4.82 15.53 3.30
CA GLY A 153 3.69 14.94 2.56
C GLY A 153 2.44 15.81 2.55
N SER A 154 1.30 15.19 2.43
CA SER A 154 0.02 15.87 2.16
C SER A 154 -0.57 16.61 3.35
N SER A 155 -0.23 16.22 4.58
CA SER A 155 -0.59 16.90 5.83
C SER A 155 0.13 16.30 7.02
N ILE A 156 0.12 17.02 8.17
CA ILE A 156 0.66 16.53 9.43
C ILE A 156 -0.05 15.25 9.90
N ALA A 157 -1.39 15.20 9.81
CA ALA A 157 -2.18 14.03 10.19
C ALA A 157 -1.82 12.79 9.34
N TYR A 158 -1.64 12.97 8.04
CA TYR A 158 -1.20 11.90 7.14
C TYR A 158 0.21 11.40 7.51
N ALA A 159 1.18 12.32 7.63
CA ALA A 159 2.56 11.97 7.99
C ALA A 159 2.62 11.21 9.32
N ALA A 160 1.90 11.71 10.34
CA ALA A 160 1.81 11.06 11.65
C ALA A 160 1.19 9.67 11.56
N SER A 161 0.10 9.48 10.78
CA SER A 161 -0.54 8.17 10.59
C SER A 161 0.40 7.16 9.92
N LYS A 162 1.19 7.58 8.92
CA LYS A 162 2.18 6.72 8.25
C LYS A 162 3.39 6.43 9.14
N GLY A 163 3.81 7.38 10.00
CA GLY A 163 4.80 7.14 11.04
C GLY A 163 4.32 6.10 12.08
N ALA A 164 3.06 6.20 12.49
CA ALA A 164 2.44 5.21 13.36
C ALA A 164 2.34 3.82 12.70
N LEU A 165 2.01 3.75 11.40
CA LEU A 165 2.00 2.50 10.63
C LEU A 165 3.41 1.88 10.52
N ASN A 166 4.46 2.70 10.37
CA ASN A 166 5.85 2.24 10.39
C ASN A 166 6.17 1.57 11.74
N THR A 167 5.86 2.21 12.85
CA THR A 167 6.05 1.64 14.19
C THR A 167 5.22 0.38 14.41
N ALA A 168 3.95 0.38 13.98
CA ALA A 168 3.08 -0.80 14.04
C ALA A 168 3.66 -1.97 13.22
N THR A 169 4.24 -1.70 12.04
CA THR A 169 4.92 -2.70 11.21
C THR A 169 6.04 -3.40 11.98
N LEU A 170 6.92 -2.64 12.67
CA LEU A 170 8.00 -3.20 13.48
C LEU A 170 7.49 -4.05 14.64
N SER A 171 6.46 -3.56 15.34
CA SER A 171 5.85 -4.27 16.46
C SER A 171 5.18 -5.57 16.03
N LEU A 172 4.40 -5.53 14.94
CA LEU A 172 3.71 -6.69 14.38
C LEU A 172 4.69 -7.71 13.78
N ALA A 173 5.77 -7.28 13.15
CA ALA A 173 6.83 -8.15 12.67
C ALA A 173 7.40 -9.03 13.81
N ARG A 174 7.66 -8.42 14.98
CA ARG A 174 8.13 -9.14 16.18
C ARG A 174 7.05 -10.06 16.72
N ALA A 175 5.82 -9.58 16.86
CA ALA A 175 4.72 -10.31 17.47
C ALA A 175 4.29 -11.54 16.66
N LEU A 176 4.37 -11.46 15.31
CA LEU A 176 3.88 -12.51 14.42
C LEU A 176 4.98 -13.47 13.91
N ALA A 177 6.25 -13.24 14.26
CA ALA A 177 7.37 -14.07 13.83
C ALA A 177 7.21 -15.55 14.19
N HIS A 178 6.68 -15.84 15.39
CA HIS A 178 6.41 -17.22 15.83
C HIS A 178 5.32 -17.92 15.00
N ASP A 179 4.40 -17.16 14.43
CA ASP A 179 3.37 -17.68 13.52
C ASP A 179 3.87 -17.83 12.07
N LYS A 180 5.18 -17.59 11.83
CA LYS A 180 5.79 -17.59 10.48
C LYS A 180 5.16 -16.58 9.53
N ILE A 181 4.71 -15.46 10.07
CA ILE A 181 4.16 -14.34 9.32
C ILE A 181 5.19 -13.20 9.35
N ARG A 182 5.63 -12.78 8.17
CA ARG A 182 6.49 -11.62 7.98
C ARG A 182 5.64 -10.36 7.82
N VAL A 183 6.10 -9.23 8.35
CA VAL A 183 5.44 -7.94 8.21
C VAL A 183 6.47 -6.90 7.83
N ASN A 184 6.29 -6.27 6.65
CA ASN A 184 7.19 -5.24 6.15
C ASN A 184 6.37 -4.06 5.60
N ALA A 185 7.02 -2.92 5.39
CA ALA A 185 6.40 -1.76 4.75
C ALA A 185 7.19 -1.29 3.53
N VAL A 186 6.48 -0.90 2.49
CA VAL A 186 6.99 -0.10 1.38
C VAL A 186 6.62 1.35 1.67
N CYS A 187 7.60 2.26 1.54
CA CYS A 187 7.45 3.69 1.82
C CYS A 187 7.68 4.49 0.52
N PRO A 188 6.67 4.62 -0.36
CA PRO A 188 6.81 5.37 -1.59
C PRO A 188 7.04 6.87 -1.34
N GLY A 189 7.77 7.51 -2.27
CA GLY A 189 7.76 8.95 -2.48
C GLY A 189 6.49 9.41 -3.19
N PHE A 190 6.61 10.48 -3.99
CA PHE A 190 5.51 10.90 -4.86
C PHE A 190 5.31 9.87 -5.98
N VAL A 191 4.08 9.38 -6.12
CA VAL A 191 3.68 8.44 -7.18
C VAL A 191 2.59 9.09 -8.02
N ALA A 192 2.80 9.16 -9.33
CA ALA A 192 1.86 9.79 -10.28
C ALA A 192 0.63 8.90 -10.48
N THR A 193 -0.33 9.02 -9.57
CA THR A 193 -1.61 8.33 -9.60
C THR A 193 -2.78 9.32 -9.63
N ASP A 194 -3.99 8.81 -9.83
CA ASP A 194 -5.21 9.61 -9.80
C ASP A 194 -5.50 10.25 -8.44
N TRP A 195 -4.85 9.81 -7.37
CA TRP A 195 -4.94 10.42 -6.05
C TRP A 195 -4.69 11.94 -6.09
N PHE A 196 -3.58 12.37 -6.69
CA PHE A 196 -3.25 13.79 -6.80
C PHE A 196 -4.07 14.48 -7.91
N ARG A 197 -4.29 13.78 -9.03
CA ARG A 197 -5.06 14.31 -10.15
C ARG A 197 -6.51 14.61 -9.75
N ASN A 198 -7.14 13.72 -9.00
CA ASN A 198 -8.51 13.90 -8.50
C ASN A 198 -8.61 15.01 -7.45
N ALA A 199 -7.55 15.24 -6.65
CA ALA A 199 -7.54 16.26 -5.62
C ALA A 199 -7.32 17.68 -6.18
N PHE A 200 -6.46 17.82 -7.21
CA PHE A 200 -5.97 19.12 -7.65
C PHE A 200 -6.31 19.46 -9.11
N GLY A 201 -6.84 18.51 -9.88
CA GLY A 201 -7.03 18.64 -11.32
C GLY A 201 -5.73 18.50 -12.12
N GLU A 202 -5.87 18.38 -13.45
CA GLU A 202 -4.74 18.02 -14.34
C GLU A 202 -3.63 19.06 -14.35
N GLU A 203 -3.96 20.35 -14.42
CA GLU A 203 -2.95 21.42 -14.51
C GLU A 203 -2.04 21.46 -13.27
N MET A 204 -2.63 21.40 -12.08
CA MET A 204 -1.87 21.41 -10.84
C MET A 204 -1.10 20.09 -10.65
N PHE A 205 -1.68 18.95 -11.03
CA PHE A 205 -1.00 17.67 -11.03
C PHE A 205 0.27 17.69 -11.88
N GLN A 206 0.24 18.30 -13.06
CA GLN A 206 1.43 18.44 -13.93
C GLN A 206 2.49 19.33 -13.28
N LYS A 207 2.10 20.44 -12.65
CA LYS A 207 3.03 21.33 -11.92
C LYS A 207 3.69 20.59 -10.73
N ILE A 208 2.90 19.87 -9.93
CA ILE A 208 3.40 19.10 -8.81
C ILE A 208 4.38 18.02 -9.33
N SER A 209 4.00 17.28 -10.36
CA SER A 209 4.83 16.22 -10.96
C SER A 209 6.17 16.78 -11.48
N ALA A 210 6.16 17.91 -12.15
CA ALA A 210 7.38 18.56 -12.63
C ALA A 210 8.29 18.99 -11.46
N GLY A 211 7.73 19.55 -10.39
CA GLY A 211 8.46 19.91 -9.18
C GLY A 211 9.06 18.69 -8.47
N GLN A 212 8.29 17.61 -8.33
CA GLN A 212 8.76 16.36 -7.74
C GLN A 212 9.85 15.69 -8.57
N LYS A 213 9.71 15.69 -9.90
CA LYS A 213 10.75 15.22 -10.82
C LYS A 213 12.06 15.99 -10.60
N ALA A 214 12.02 17.32 -10.58
CA ALA A 214 13.20 18.15 -10.39
C ALA A 214 13.85 17.98 -9.01
N ALA A 215 13.08 17.67 -7.97
CA ALA A 215 13.57 17.42 -6.61
C ALA A 215 14.14 16.01 -6.42
N THR A 216 13.86 15.08 -7.34
CA THR A 216 14.25 13.67 -7.20
C THR A 216 15.60 13.43 -7.89
N PRO A 217 16.64 12.90 -7.20
CA PRO A 217 17.95 12.64 -7.80
C PRO A 217 17.93 11.77 -9.06
N MET A 218 16.98 10.83 -9.18
CA MET A 218 16.81 10.03 -10.40
C MET A 218 16.13 10.78 -11.54
N ASP A 219 15.77 12.06 -11.38
CA ASP A 219 15.11 12.92 -12.38
C ASP A 219 13.85 12.27 -13.00
N GLN A 220 13.08 11.59 -12.18
CA GLN A 220 11.83 10.95 -12.60
C GLN A 220 10.81 10.92 -11.49
N VAL A 221 9.53 10.85 -11.88
CA VAL A 221 8.40 10.61 -10.97
C VAL A 221 8.03 9.13 -11.06
N ALA A 222 7.83 8.50 -9.91
CA ALA A 222 7.41 7.11 -9.88
C ALA A 222 5.99 6.93 -10.42
N SER A 223 5.78 5.88 -11.19
CA SER A 223 4.48 5.31 -11.52
C SER A 223 4.04 4.28 -10.47
N ALA A 224 2.78 3.87 -10.48
CA ALA A 224 2.31 2.78 -9.64
C ALA A 224 3.07 1.46 -9.90
N GLN A 225 3.51 1.23 -11.15
CA GLN A 225 4.28 0.06 -11.54
C GLN A 225 5.67 0.03 -10.89
N ASP A 226 6.31 1.18 -10.68
CA ASP A 226 7.63 1.27 -10.03
C ASP A 226 7.57 0.81 -8.55
N ILE A 227 6.39 0.91 -7.92
CA ILE A 227 6.15 0.46 -6.54
C ILE A 227 5.81 -1.04 -6.48
N THR A 228 5.37 -1.62 -7.58
CA THR A 228 4.94 -3.02 -7.64
C THR A 228 6.09 -3.99 -7.33
N GLY A 229 7.27 -3.79 -7.91
CA GLY A 229 8.43 -4.65 -7.67
C GLY A 229 8.78 -4.84 -6.19
N PRO A 230 8.97 -3.76 -5.41
CA PRO A 230 9.14 -3.80 -3.96
C PRO A 230 8.02 -4.52 -3.19
N ILE A 231 6.76 -4.31 -3.58
CA ILE A 231 5.61 -4.99 -2.97
C ILE A 231 5.70 -6.50 -3.22
N LEU A 232 5.91 -6.91 -4.48
CA LEU A 232 6.02 -8.32 -4.84
C LEU A 232 7.25 -8.99 -4.21
N PHE A 233 8.37 -8.27 -4.05
CA PHE A 233 9.52 -8.77 -3.31
C PHE A 233 9.14 -9.15 -1.89
N PHE A 234 8.53 -8.24 -1.13
CA PHE A 234 8.10 -8.54 0.23
C PHE A 234 7.00 -9.60 0.30
N ALA A 235 6.07 -9.62 -0.66
CA ALA A 235 5.03 -10.64 -0.74
C ALA A 235 5.59 -12.04 -1.02
N SER A 236 6.69 -12.14 -1.77
CA SER A 236 7.22 -13.40 -2.30
C SER A 236 8.15 -14.14 -1.32
N HIS A 237 8.49 -15.39 -1.69
CA HIS A 237 9.50 -16.19 -1.01
C HIS A 237 10.91 -15.57 -1.05
N LEU A 238 11.21 -14.69 -2.00
CA LEU A 238 12.52 -14.02 -2.09
C LEU A 238 12.87 -13.24 -0.83
N SER A 239 11.88 -12.83 -0.06
CA SER A 239 12.04 -12.13 1.23
C SER A 239 11.78 -13.02 2.45
N HIS A 240 11.93 -14.35 2.33
CA HIS A 240 11.58 -15.32 3.38
C HIS A 240 12.27 -15.07 4.73
N HIS A 241 13.42 -14.40 4.74
CA HIS A 241 14.18 -14.04 5.95
C HIS A 241 14.15 -12.52 6.22
N VAL A 242 13.19 -11.79 5.64
CA VAL A 242 13.06 -10.33 5.76
C VAL A 242 11.74 -9.99 6.45
N THR A 243 11.81 -9.45 7.66
CA THR A 243 10.65 -8.96 8.43
C THR A 243 11.02 -7.70 9.20
N GLY A 244 10.07 -6.81 9.44
CA GLY A 244 10.27 -5.55 10.14
C GLY A 244 11.06 -4.51 9.33
N GLN A 245 11.05 -4.58 8.00
CA GLN A 245 11.76 -3.62 7.16
C GLN A 245 10.81 -2.52 6.64
N LEU A 246 11.37 -1.31 6.55
CA LEU A 246 10.75 -0.14 5.96
C LEU A 246 11.56 0.21 4.70
N LEU A 247 11.05 -0.16 3.52
CA LEU A 247 11.76 0.06 2.26
C LEU A 247 11.28 1.37 1.62
N VAL A 248 12.15 2.37 1.64
CA VAL A 248 11.92 3.63 0.93
C VAL A 248 12.08 3.42 -0.58
N VAL A 249 11.08 3.90 -1.35
CA VAL A 249 11.04 3.81 -2.82
C VAL A 249 10.64 5.19 -3.36
N ASP A 250 11.61 6.07 -3.50
CA ASP A 250 11.40 7.51 -3.72
C ASP A 250 12.33 8.14 -4.77
N GLY A 251 13.11 7.32 -5.49
CA GLY A 251 14.08 7.81 -6.47
C GLY A 251 15.22 8.65 -5.87
N GLY A 252 15.43 8.53 -4.56
CA GLY A 252 16.46 9.27 -3.81
C GLY A 252 15.98 10.62 -3.27
N LEU A 253 14.69 10.92 -3.30
CA LEU A 253 14.13 12.20 -2.84
C LEU A 253 14.62 12.56 -1.43
N LEU A 254 14.65 11.60 -0.51
CA LEU A 254 15.08 11.82 0.88
C LEU A 254 16.61 11.99 1.05
N LEU A 255 17.41 11.76 0.01
CA LEU A 255 18.85 12.00 0.05
C LEU A 255 19.20 13.50 -0.12
N GLY A 256 18.25 14.32 -0.53
CA GLY A 256 18.34 15.77 -0.48
C GLY A 256 19.22 16.44 -1.55
N MET A 257 19.71 15.72 -2.55
CA MET A 257 20.51 16.31 -3.64
C MET A 257 19.77 16.15 -4.98
N PRO A 258 19.26 17.25 -5.57
CA PRO A 258 18.64 17.19 -6.89
C PRO A 258 19.67 16.79 -7.97
N ALA A 259 19.16 16.13 -9.02
CA ALA A 259 19.95 15.81 -10.21
C ALA A 259 20.62 17.08 -10.77
N GLY A 260 21.94 17.02 -11.03
CA GLY A 260 22.72 18.17 -11.52
C GLY A 260 23.53 18.93 -10.48
N TYR A 261 23.43 18.62 -9.18
CA TYR A 261 24.24 19.27 -8.16
C TYR A 261 25.75 19.04 -8.37
N THR A 262 26.14 17.94 -8.98
CA THR A 262 27.55 17.59 -9.27
C THR A 262 28.14 18.28 -10.51
N GLN A 263 27.34 19.04 -11.29
CA GLN A 263 27.83 19.71 -12.50
C GLN A 263 28.50 21.06 -12.23
N ASN A 264 28.49 21.54 -11.00
CA ASN A 264 29.04 22.85 -10.59
C ASN A 264 30.25 22.75 -9.62
N ILE A 265 30.94 21.61 -9.56
CA ILE A 265 32.17 21.45 -8.80
C ILE A 265 33.34 21.32 -9.78
#